data_d1873b841b6fb47b48f74674f22011e3
#
_entry.id   d1873b841b6fb47b48f74674f22011e3
#
_cell.length_a   1.000
_cell.length_b   1.000
_cell.length_c   1.000
_cell.angle_alpha   90.00
_cell.angle_beta   90.00
_cell.angle_gamma   90.00
#
_symmetry.space_group_name_H-M   'P 1'
#
loop_
_entity.id
_entity.type
_entity.pdbx_description
1 polymer ?
#
loop_
_entity_poly.entity_id
_entity_poly.type
_entity_poly.pdbx_seq_one_letter_code
_entity_poly.pdbx_strand_id
1 'polypeptide(L)'
;LDAAVAYDDSLPGMAGDYLRYNYNRIVRRVYQGENSSGIYYRFVFEISYLSSYEQELAVEEKVQEILSELNIYDSDRETQIRNIYAYVTGNVKYDNMIYETFNVHSAYAAAIEGKAVCQGYSLLLYRLLQEIGIKNRMVPGDAGGVGHVWNIVEMDGRWYNLDATWDWGT
;
A
#
# COMPACT_ATOMS: atom_id res chain seq x y z
N LEU A 1 6.71 -8.66 15.15
CA LEU A 1 6.38 -8.26 13.78
C LEU A 1 5.44 -7.06 13.77
N ASP A 2 4.34 -7.10 14.51
CA ASP A 2 3.35 -6.01 14.53
C ASP A 2 3.95 -4.63 14.85
N ALA A 3 4.95 -4.57 15.75
CA ALA A 3 5.67 -3.34 16.03
C ALA A 3 6.54 -2.85 14.86
N ALA A 4 7.05 -3.76 14.02
CA ALA A 4 7.89 -3.42 12.87
C ALA A 4 7.07 -2.92 11.66
N VAL A 5 5.77 -3.21 11.64
CA VAL A 5 4.82 -2.78 10.60
C VAL A 5 3.71 -1.91 11.20
N ALA A 6 3.95 -1.32 12.39
CA ALA A 6 3.00 -0.42 13.01
C ALA A 6 2.84 0.85 12.17
N TYR A 7 1.63 1.37 12.17
CA TYR A 7 1.37 2.65 11.55
C TYR A 7 2.18 3.76 12.24
N ASP A 8 2.87 4.54 11.44
CA ASP A 8 3.62 5.72 11.89
C ASP A 8 3.40 6.85 10.87
N ASP A 9 2.66 7.86 11.27
CA ASP A 9 2.34 9.03 10.44
C ASP A 9 3.47 10.06 10.37
N SER A 10 4.56 9.84 11.09
CA SER A 10 5.77 10.67 11.02
C SER A 10 6.73 10.25 9.90
N LEU A 11 6.56 9.03 9.34
CA LEU A 11 7.42 8.49 8.31
C LEU A 11 6.73 8.58 6.94
N PRO A 12 7.34 9.24 5.95
CA PRO A 12 6.81 9.29 4.59
C PRO A 12 6.96 7.95 3.86
N GLY A 13 6.14 7.78 2.85
CA GLY A 13 6.34 6.77 1.81
C GLY A 13 6.06 5.32 2.22
N MET A 14 7.09 4.49 2.33
CA MET A 14 6.96 3.02 2.41
C MET A 14 6.74 2.46 3.82
N ALA A 15 6.43 3.28 4.84
CA ALA A 15 6.23 2.81 6.21
C ALA A 15 4.77 2.41 6.51
N GLY A 16 4.53 1.91 7.70
CA GLY A 16 3.20 1.65 8.23
C GLY A 16 2.40 0.64 7.43
N ASP A 17 1.21 1.04 7.00
CA ASP A 17 0.29 0.16 6.29
C ASP A 17 0.86 -0.29 4.93
N TYR A 18 1.72 0.50 4.27
CA TYR A 18 2.37 0.05 3.05
C TYR A 18 3.20 -1.21 3.29
N LEU A 19 4.11 -1.21 4.25
CA LEU A 19 4.89 -2.41 4.61
C LEU A 19 3.99 -3.55 5.08
N ARG A 20 2.95 -3.23 5.86
CA ARG A 20 2.03 -4.22 6.41
C ARG A 20 1.28 -5.00 5.33
N TYR A 21 0.96 -4.37 4.21
CA TYR A 21 0.18 -4.98 3.14
C TYR A 21 0.99 -5.28 1.87
N ASN A 22 2.30 -4.96 1.83
CA ASN A 22 3.17 -5.19 0.67
C ASN A 22 3.96 -6.52 0.77
N TYR A 23 3.40 -7.54 1.39
CA TYR A 23 4.01 -8.87 1.40
C TYR A 23 3.00 -9.96 1.04
N ASN A 24 3.51 -11.00 0.42
CA ASN A 24 2.75 -12.20 0.05
C ASN A 24 2.78 -13.26 1.17
N ARG A 25 3.94 -13.44 1.81
CA ARG A 25 4.16 -14.54 2.75
C ARG A 25 5.14 -14.15 3.86
N ILE A 26 4.83 -14.64 5.07
CA ILE A 26 5.77 -14.64 6.20
C ILE A 26 5.94 -16.05 6.72
N VAL A 27 7.18 -16.52 6.78
CA VAL A 27 7.55 -17.77 7.44
C VAL A 27 8.27 -17.45 8.73
N ARG A 28 7.76 -17.97 9.83
CA ARG A 28 8.38 -17.87 11.15
C ARG A 28 9.04 -19.18 11.51
N ARG A 29 10.33 -19.12 11.87
CA ARG A 29 11.07 -20.25 12.47
C ARG A 29 11.55 -19.90 13.85
N VAL A 30 11.44 -20.83 14.77
CA VAL A 30 11.93 -20.70 16.14
C VAL A 30 12.99 -21.76 16.38
N TYR A 31 14.17 -21.33 16.79
CA TYR A 31 15.28 -22.20 17.17
C TYR A 31 15.54 -22.06 18.65
N GLN A 32 15.70 -23.18 19.33
CA GLN A 32 16.17 -23.23 20.71
C GLN A 32 17.64 -23.63 20.73
N GLY A 33 18.43 -22.98 21.52
CA GLY A 33 19.83 -23.32 21.78
C GLY A 33 20.16 -23.15 23.27
N GLU A 34 21.34 -23.63 23.67
CA GLU A 34 21.88 -23.50 25.01
C GLU A 34 23.32 -22.99 24.92
N ASN A 35 23.70 -22.13 25.85
CA ASN A 35 25.06 -21.64 26.02
C ASN A 35 25.38 -21.49 27.52
N SER A 36 26.56 -20.96 27.86
CA SER A 36 27.01 -20.76 29.24
C SER A 36 26.11 -19.87 30.11
N SER A 37 25.22 -19.10 29.48
CA SER A 37 24.25 -18.22 30.15
C SER A 37 22.85 -18.86 30.27
N GLY A 38 22.64 -20.07 29.72
CA GLY A 38 21.39 -20.79 29.77
C GLY A 38 20.74 -21.02 28.39
N ILE A 39 19.44 -21.33 28.40
CA ILE A 39 18.65 -21.58 27.19
C ILE A 39 18.27 -20.26 26.53
N TYR A 40 18.43 -20.18 25.22
CA TYR A 40 17.98 -19.04 24.43
C TYR A 40 17.09 -19.49 23.28
N TYR A 41 16.26 -18.58 22.78
CA TYR A 41 15.42 -18.77 21.60
C TYR A 41 15.79 -17.74 20.55
N ARG A 42 15.93 -18.18 19.28
CA ARG A 42 16.13 -17.33 18.12
C ARG A 42 14.90 -17.41 17.22
N PHE A 43 14.28 -16.26 17.00
CA PHE A 43 13.16 -16.11 16.08
C PHE A 43 13.69 -15.59 14.73
N VAL A 44 13.34 -16.27 13.66
CA VAL A 44 13.69 -15.88 12.28
C VAL A 44 12.41 -15.68 11.51
N PHE A 45 12.26 -14.52 10.89
CA PHE A 45 11.17 -14.19 10.01
C PHE A 45 11.70 -14.06 8.59
N GLU A 46 11.16 -14.85 7.67
CA GLU A 46 11.44 -14.76 6.24
C GLU A 46 10.19 -14.13 5.60
N ILE A 47 10.36 -12.96 4.99
CA ILE A 47 9.27 -12.20 4.39
C ILE A 47 9.47 -12.21 2.88
N SER A 48 8.44 -12.67 2.14
CA SER A 48 8.37 -12.55 0.69
C SER A 48 7.48 -11.37 0.34
N TYR A 49 8.06 -10.33 -0.22
CA TYR A 49 7.34 -9.13 -0.63
C TYR A 49 6.58 -9.33 -1.95
N LEU A 50 5.62 -8.46 -2.24
CA LEU A 50 4.86 -8.45 -3.50
C LEU A 50 5.68 -7.89 -4.66
N SER A 51 6.68 -7.09 -4.37
CA SER A 51 7.55 -6.41 -5.32
C SER A 51 9.03 -6.58 -4.97
N SER A 52 9.91 -6.50 -5.97
CA SER A 52 11.35 -6.46 -5.77
C SER A 52 11.80 -5.04 -5.37
N TYR A 53 13.06 -4.92 -4.93
CA TYR A 53 13.64 -3.62 -4.62
C TYR A 53 13.66 -2.69 -5.83
N GLU A 54 13.98 -3.19 -7.01
CA GLU A 54 13.99 -2.43 -8.27
C GLU A 54 12.58 -1.97 -8.66
N GLN A 55 11.57 -2.78 -8.40
CA GLN A 55 10.17 -2.41 -8.61
C GLN A 55 9.73 -1.30 -7.65
N GLU A 56 10.17 -1.35 -6.38
CA GLU A 56 9.89 -0.27 -5.41
C GLU A 56 10.57 1.05 -5.81
N LEU A 57 11.79 1.01 -6.35
CA LEU A 57 12.43 2.22 -6.89
C LEU A 57 11.63 2.80 -8.06
N ALA A 58 11.12 1.96 -8.96
CA ALA A 58 10.28 2.41 -10.07
C ALA A 58 8.95 2.99 -9.59
N VAL A 59 8.36 2.43 -8.53
CA VAL A 59 7.16 3.01 -7.89
C VAL A 59 7.46 4.38 -7.28
N GLU A 60 8.60 4.53 -6.61
CA GLU A 60 9.03 5.81 -6.03
C GLU A 60 9.14 6.90 -7.10
N GLU A 61 9.87 6.61 -8.19
CA GLU A 61 10.01 7.53 -9.31
C GLU A 61 8.64 7.89 -9.92
N LYS A 62 7.77 6.90 -10.11
CA LYS A 62 6.44 7.11 -10.68
C LYS A 62 5.52 7.92 -9.76
N VAL A 63 5.61 7.75 -8.46
CA VAL A 63 4.88 8.56 -7.47
C VAL A 63 5.26 10.04 -7.61
N GLN A 64 6.56 10.35 -7.69
CA GLN A 64 7.03 11.72 -7.87
C GLN A 64 6.57 12.32 -9.22
N GLU A 65 6.62 11.53 -10.29
CA GLU A 65 6.11 11.92 -11.61
C GLU A 65 4.63 12.28 -11.55
N ILE A 66 3.79 11.42 -10.98
CA ILE A 66 2.35 11.63 -10.84
C ILE A 66 2.04 12.90 -10.05
N LEU A 67 2.68 13.08 -8.90
CA LEU A 67 2.45 14.26 -8.05
C LEU A 67 2.86 15.56 -8.75
N SER A 68 3.92 15.51 -9.56
CA SER A 68 4.37 16.63 -10.40
C SER A 68 3.36 16.93 -11.53
N GLU A 69 2.91 15.92 -12.25
CA GLU A 69 1.91 16.07 -13.32
C GLU A 69 0.60 16.67 -12.82
N LEU A 70 0.17 16.30 -11.63
CA LEU A 70 -1.03 16.82 -10.98
C LEU A 70 -0.88 18.23 -10.43
N ASN A 71 0.34 18.82 -10.44
CA ASN A 71 0.65 20.09 -9.77
C ASN A 71 0.11 20.12 -8.33
N ILE A 72 0.32 19.01 -7.61
CA ILE A 72 -0.44 18.70 -6.39
C ILE A 72 -0.20 19.70 -5.26
N TYR A 73 0.99 20.27 -5.18
CA TYR A 73 1.40 21.16 -4.09
C TYR A 73 0.76 22.55 -4.13
N ASP A 74 0.19 22.95 -5.28
CA ASP A 74 -0.48 24.25 -5.46
C ASP A 74 -1.97 24.22 -5.07
N SER A 75 -2.47 23.06 -4.61
CA SER A 75 -3.87 22.82 -4.31
C SER A 75 -4.15 22.71 -2.81
N ASP A 76 -5.38 23.01 -2.40
CA ASP A 76 -5.86 22.73 -1.06
C ASP A 76 -5.99 21.21 -0.82
N ARG A 77 -6.12 20.82 0.44
CA ARG A 77 -6.12 19.42 0.89
C ARG A 77 -7.22 18.57 0.23
N GLU A 78 -8.42 19.11 0.11
CA GLU A 78 -9.54 18.39 -0.52
C GLU A 78 -9.27 18.16 -2.01
N THR A 79 -8.79 19.18 -2.71
CA THR A 79 -8.41 19.11 -4.12
C THR A 79 -7.25 18.13 -4.34
N GLN A 80 -6.25 18.11 -3.46
CA GLN A 80 -5.16 17.13 -3.49
C GLN A 80 -5.69 15.69 -3.44
N ILE A 81 -6.56 15.39 -2.47
CA ILE A 81 -7.16 14.06 -2.31
C ILE A 81 -7.98 13.69 -3.56
N ARG A 82 -8.82 14.59 -4.07
CA ARG A 82 -9.66 14.38 -5.26
C ARG A 82 -8.81 14.10 -6.50
N ASN A 83 -7.77 14.88 -6.74
CA ASN A 83 -6.91 14.73 -7.91
C ASN A 83 -6.14 13.39 -7.88
N ILE A 84 -5.58 13.01 -6.73
CA ILE A 84 -4.91 11.72 -6.55
C ILE A 84 -5.89 10.58 -6.75
N TYR A 85 -7.07 10.66 -6.16
CA TYR A 85 -8.12 9.66 -6.31
C TYR A 85 -8.55 9.50 -7.78
N ALA A 86 -8.84 10.61 -8.45
CA ALA A 86 -9.19 10.63 -9.87
C ALA A 86 -8.07 10.06 -10.76
N TYR A 87 -6.80 10.34 -10.43
CA TYR A 87 -5.69 9.75 -11.14
C TYR A 87 -5.69 8.23 -11.03
N VAL A 88 -5.82 7.69 -9.80
CA VAL A 88 -5.80 6.24 -9.58
C VAL A 88 -6.99 5.56 -10.27
N THR A 89 -8.21 6.08 -10.12
CA THR A 89 -9.41 5.50 -10.75
C THR A 89 -9.38 5.58 -12.27
N GLY A 90 -8.78 6.63 -12.84
CA GLY A 90 -8.71 6.84 -14.29
C GLY A 90 -7.57 6.11 -14.99
N ASN A 91 -6.48 5.78 -14.29
CA ASN A 91 -5.27 5.22 -14.90
C ASN A 91 -5.01 3.76 -14.57
N VAL A 92 -5.63 3.22 -13.54
CA VAL A 92 -5.48 1.80 -13.16
C VAL A 92 -6.73 1.03 -13.60
N LYS A 93 -6.55 -0.09 -14.29
CA LYS A 93 -7.64 -1.00 -14.69
C LYS A 93 -7.72 -2.16 -13.71
N TYR A 94 -8.95 -2.55 -13.35
CA TYR A 94 -9.13 -3.71 -12.50
C TYR A 94 -8.79 -5.00 -13.24
N ASP A 95 -7.92 -5.82 -12.65
CA ASP A 95 -7.53 -7.11 -13.22
C ASP A 95 -8.41 -8.22 -12.66
N ASN A 96 -9.33 -8.73 -13.50
CA ASN A 96 -10.20 -9.85 -13.14
C ASN A 96 -9.52 -11.22 -13.28
N MET A 97 -8.28 -11.26 -13.80
CA MET A 97 -7.52 -12.50 -14.07
C MET A 97 -6.61 -12.87 -12.88
N ILE A 98 -7.17 -12.87 -11.69
CA ILE A 98 -6.51 -12.98 -10.37
C ILE A 98 -5.60 -14.23 -10.24
N TYR A 99 -5.74 -15.22 -11.12
CA TYR A 99 -5.17 -16.55 -10.90
C TYR A 99 -3.75 -16.75 -11.46
N GLU A 100 -3.20 -15.80 -12.22
CA GLU A 100 -1.95 -16.04 -12.93
C GLU A 100 -0.70 -15.38 -12.32
N THR A 101 -0.81 -14.27 -11.58
CA THR A 101 0.37 -13.65 -10.97
C THR A 101 0.04 -12.91 -9.66
N PHE A 102 0.88 -13.06 -8.64
CA PHE A 102 0.80 -12.26 -7.41
C PHE A 102 1.15 -10.79 -7.63
N ASN A 103 1.69 -10.45 -8.79
CA ASN A 103 2.14 -9.11 -9.12
C ASN A 103 0.98 -8.08 -9.07
N VAL A 104 -0.22 -8.44 -9.52
CA VAL A 104 -1.41 -7.56 -9.55
C VAL A 104 -1.84 -7.02 -8.17
N HIS A 105 -1.27 -7.57 -7.08
CA HIS A 105 -1.49 -7.11 -5.71
C HIS A 105 -0.54 -5.96 -5.30
N SER A 106 0.48 -5.64 -6.11
CA SER A 106 1.52 -4.67 -5.77
C SER A 106 1.18 -3.25 -6.23
N ALA A 107 1.79 -2.26 -5.57
CA ALA A 107 1.77 -0.88 -6.06
C ALA A 107 2.46 -0.74 -7.43
N TYR A 108 3.44 -1.60 -7.73
CA TYR A 108 4.13 -1.65 -9.02
C TYR A 108 3.17 -1.98 -10.15
N ALA A 109 2.33 -2.99 -9.98
CA ALA A 109 1.33 -3.34 -10.98
C ALA A 109 0.35 -2.18 -11.25
N ALA A 110 -0.10 -1.50 -10.18
CA ALA A 110 -0.98 -0.35 -10.31
C ALA A 110 -0.29 0.84 -11.00
N ALA A 111 0.92 1.21 -10.55
CA ALA A 111 1.61 2.42 -10.99
C ALA A 111 2.27 2.30 -12.35
N ILE A 112 2.86 1.14 -12.66
CA ILE A 112 3.72 0.94 -13.86
C ILE A 112 2.99 0.12 -14.93
N GLU A 113 2.31 -0.96 -14.53
CA GLU A 113 1.61 -1.83 -15.48
C GLU A 113 0.17 -1.34 -15.77
N GLY A 114 -0.36 -0.44 -14.94
CA GLY A 114 -1.70 0.13 -15.09
C GLY A 114 -2.83 -0.88 -14.87
N LYS A 115 -2.55 -1.98 -14.17
CA LYS A 115 -3.52 -3.03 -13.86
C LYS A 115 -3.28 -3.57 -12.46
N ALA A 116 -4.32 -3.66 -11.64
CA ALA A 116 -4.21 -4.22 -10.31
C ALA A 116 -5.56 -4.75 -9.80
N VAL A 117 -5.51 -5.48 -8.69
CA VAL A 117 -6.68 -5.77 -7.85
C VAL A 117 -6.77 -4.74 -6.71
N CYS A 118 -7.77 -4.84 -5.85
CA CYS A 118 -8.03 -3.89 -4.76
C CYS A 118 -6.78 -3.55 -3.92
N GLN A 119 -5.92 -4.52 -3.64
CA GLN A 119 -4.70 -4.32 -2.86
C GLN A 119 -3.69 -3.42 -3.58
N GLY A 120 -3.47 -3.61 -4.87
CA GLY A 120 -2.56 -2.76 -5.65
C GLY A 120 -3.07 -1.33 -5.80
N TYR A 121 -4.38 -1.15 -6.03
CA TYR A 121 -5.04 0.16 -6.00
C TYR A 121 -4.80 0.87 -4.66
N SER A 122 -5.08 0.17 -3.57
CA SER A 122 -4.96 0.73 -2.22
C SER A 122 -3.51 1.05 -1.85
N LEU A 123 -2.54 0.23 -2.27
CA LEU A 123 -1.13 0.50 -2.05
C LEU A 123 -0.65 1.74 -2.82
N LEU A 124 -1.05 1.89 -4.09
CA LEU A 124 -0.70 3.07 -4.88
C LEU A 124 -1.33 4.34 -4.30
N LEU A 125 -2.62 4.28 -3.96
CA LEU A 125 -3.33 5.40 -3.35
C LEU A 125 -2.70 5.78 -2.00
N TYR A 126 -2.34 4.79 -1.17
CA TYR A 126 -1.64 5.01 0.08
C TYR A 126 -0.31 5.77 -0.13
N ARG A 127 0.51 5.32 -1.10
CA ARG A 127 1.81 5.92 -1.41
C ARG A 127 1.67 7.39 -1.82
N LEU A 128 0.77 7.68 -2.75
CA LEU A 128 0.55 9.04 -3.25
C LEU A 128 0.09 9.99 -2.14
N LEU A 129 -0.86 9.56 -1.31
CA LEU A 129 -1.36 10.36 -0.20
C LEU A 129 -0.30 10.56 0.90
N GLN A 130 0.42 9.49 1.24
CA GLN A 130 1.47 9.55 2.26
C GLN A 130 2.61 10.47 1.86
N GLU A 131 3.00 10.48 0.58
CA GLU A 131 4.10 11.29 0.06
C GLU A 131 3.87 12.80 0.27
N ILE A 132 2.63 13.25 0.20
CA ILE A 132 2.27 14.65 0.43
C ILE A 132 1.76 14.92 1.86
N GLY A 133 2.02 13.99 2.79
CA GLY A 133 1.70 14.12 4.21
C GLY A 133 0.20 14.07 4.53
N ILE A 134 -0.60 13.40 3.72
CA ILE A 134 -2.00 13.13 4.01
C ILE A 134 -2.12 11.85 4.82
N LYS A 135 -2.65 11.96 6.03
CA LYS A 135 -2.91 10.80 6.88
C LYS A 135 -3.93 9.89 6.24
N ASN A 136 -3.52 8.66 5.98
CA ASN A 136 -4.39 7.66 5.42
C ASN A 136 -4.05 6.27 5.95
N ARG A 137 -4.99 5.34 5.86
CA ARG A 137 -4.85 3.96 6.30
C ARG A 137 -5.42 3.03 5.24
N MET A 138 -4.89 1.82 5.18
CA MET A 138 -5.50 0.72 4.44
C MET A 138 -6.40 -0.09 5.38
N VAL A 139 -7.62 -0.38 4.94
CA VAL A 139 -8.64 -1.10 5.71
C VAL A 139 -8.99 -2.39 4.98
N PRO A 140 -8.61 -3.56 5.52
CA PRO A 140 -9.10 -4.83 5.02
C PRO A 140 -10.51 -5.09 5.55
N GLY A 141 -11.35 -5.68 4.71
CA GLY A 141 -12.73 -5.99 5.07
C GLY A 141 -13.38 -6.99 4.12
N ASP A 142 -14.69 -6.97 4.09
CA ASP A 142 -15.52 -7.78 3.21
C ASP A 142 -16.43 -6.88 2.38
N ALA A 143 -16.54 -7.18 1.10
CA ALA A 143 -17.44 -6.51 0.19
C ALA A 143 -18.34 -7.54 -0.51
N GLY A 144 -19.50 -7.79 0.08
CA GLY A 144 -20.47 -8.73 -0.46
C GLY A 144 -20.05 -10.20 -0.43
N GLY A 145 -19.27 -10.60 0.59
CA GLY A 145 -18.78 -11.98 0.77
C GLY A 145 -17.41 -12.22 0.12
N VAL A 146 -16.77 -11.18 -0.42
CA VAL A 146 -15.42 -11.25 -1.02
C VAL A 146 -14.46 -10.40 -0.21
N GLY A 147 -13.30 -10.95 0.13
CA GLY A 147 -12.25 -10.19 0.80
C GLY A 147 -11.86 -8.96 -0.02
N HIS A 148 -11.82 -7.82 0.62
CA HIS A 148 -11.58 -6.52 -0.01
C HIS A 148 -10.65 -5.65 0.83
N VAL A 149 -9.99 -4.68 0.19
CA VAL A 149 -9.19 -3.67 0.87
C VAL A 149 -9.37 -2.32 0.18
N TRP A 150 -9.51 -1.26 0.99
CA TRP A 150 -9.64 0.12 0.54
C TRP A 150 -8.85 1.06 1.44
N ASN A 151 -8.90 2.35 1.16
CA ASN A 151 -8.26 3.36 1.99
C ASN A 151 -9.30 4.16 2.79
N ILE A 152 -8.86 4.68 3.92
CA ILE A 152 -9.52 5.78 4.61
C ILE A 152 -8.54 6.94 4.71
N VAL A 153 -9.02 8.16 4.63
CA VAL A 153 -8.24 9.40 4.68
C VAL A 153 -8.75 10.32 5.77
N GLU A 154 -7.83 10.96 6.49
CA GLU A 154 -8.18 11.98 7.48
C GLU A 154 -8.21 13.37 6.82
N MET A 155 -9.32 14.08 7.03
CA MET A 155 -9.50 15.46 6.62
C MET A 155 -10.31 16.20 7.71
N ASP A 156 -9.77 17.29 8.23
CA ASP A 156 -10.38 18.12 9.26
C ASP A 156 -10.83 17.36 10.52
N GLY A 157 -10.00 16.41 10.96
CA GLY A 157 -10.26 15.57 12.15
C GLY A 157 -11.30 14.48 11.94
N ARG A 158 -11.70 14.20 10.70
CA ARG A 158 -12.66 13.15 10.33
C ARG A 158 -12.05 12.18 9.33
N TRP A 159 -12.49 10.92 9.38
CA TRP A 159 -12.07 9.88 8.46
C TRP A 159 -13.14 9.63 7.40
N TYR A 160 -12.69 9.52 6.15
CA TYR A 160 -13.54 9.29 4.98
C TYR A 160 -13.05 8.05 4.23
N ASN A 161 -13.96 7.24 3.71
CA ASN A 161 -13.62 6.10 2.87
C ASN A 161 -13.23 6.57 1.47
N LEU A 162 -12.17 5.95 0.93
CA LEU A 162 -11.74 6.07 -0.46
C LEU A 162 -11.56 4.66 -1.03
N ASP A 163 -12.51 4.22 -1.85
CA ASP A 163 -12.45 2.92 -2.52
C ASP A 163 -12.29 3.10 -4.03
N ALA A 164 -11.03 3.23 -4.46
CA ALA A 164 -10.71 3.47 -5.86
C ALA A 164 -11.02 2.28 -6.78
N THR A 165 -11.26 1.09 -6.24
CA THR A 165 -11.62 -0.09 -7.03
C THR A 165 -13.06 -0.09 -7.53
N TRP A 166 -13.98 0.52 -6.79
CA TRP A 166 -15.38 0.56 -7.17
C TRP A 166 -15.70 1.67 -8.18
N ASP A 167 -14.84 2.68 -8.25
CA ASP A 167 -15.02 3.85 -9.11
C ASP A 167 -14.11 3.83 -10.35
N TRP A 168 -13.42 2.70 -10.64
CA TRP A 168 -12.58 2.63 -11.81
C TRP A 168 -13.39 2.76 -13.12
N GLY A 169 -12.90 3.60 -14.04
CA GLY A 169 -13.53 3.80 -15.35
C GLY A 169 -14.79 4.69 -15.35
N THR A 170 -15.03 5.43 -14.23
CA THR A 170 -16.11 6.44 -14.16
C THR A 170 -15.62 7.83 -14.53
#